data_32e89362454e1b869bb3ec1758765fa8
#
_entry.id   32e89362454e1b869bb3ec1758765fa8
#
_cell.length_a   1.000
_cell.length_b   1.000
_cell.length_c   1.000
_cell.angle_alpha   90.00
_cell.angle_beta   90.00
_cell.angle_gamma   90.00
#
_symmetry.space_group_name_H-M   'P 1'
#
loop_
_entity.id
_entity.type
_entity.pdbx_description
1 polymer ?
#
loop_
_entity_poly.entity_id
_entity_poly.type
_entity_poly.pdbx_seq_one_letter_code
_entity_poly.pdbx_strand_id
1 'polypeptide(L)'
;MWYCPEKYKKPIPNLNEEFLNLKGELPDRQAKITLAKFMRSNLGFTTELLSGIKLALYQEVTLKAFFNRNFSMCVWGRGCGKSFIAAVYCFLQCIFEPRTKILIAGPTFRTARFIFNNLEKIVESKEAQMLAHAFGA
;
A
#
# COMPACT_ATOMS: atom_id res chain seq x y z
N MET A 1 -5.68 4.61 26.29
CA MET A 1 -6.69 4.17 25.29
C MET A 1 -6.91 5.31 24.30
N TRP A 2 -6.45 5.19 23.06
CA TRP A 2 -6.59 6.25 22.06
C TRP A 2 -8.00 6.21 21.48
N TYR A 3 -8.78 7.23 21.74
CA TYR A 3 -10.14 7.38 21.20
C TYR A 3 -10.04 7.92 19.77
N CYS A 4 -10.48 7.12 18.80
CA CYS A 4 -10.63 7.57 17.43
C CYS A 4 -12.03 8.18 17.28
N PRO A 5 -12.17 9.50 17.02
CA PRO A 5 -13.48 10.12 16.82
C PRO A 5 -14.26 9.43 15.70
N GLU A 6 -15.56 9.24 15.86
CA GLU A 6 -16.42 8.53 14.91
C GLU A 6 -16.39 9.10 13.47
N LYS A 7 -16.15 10.41 13.35
CA LYS A 7 -16.02 11.05 12.03
C LYS A 7 -14.88 10.50 11.16
N TYR A 8 -13.93 9.75 11.75
CA TYR A 8 -12.83 9.09 11.02
C TYR A 8 -13.06 7.59 10.84
N LYS A 9 -14.12 7.05 11.46
CA LYS A 9 -14.59 5.71 11.18
C LYS A 9 -15.39 5.74 9.87
N LYS A 10 -14.71 5.74 8.73
CA LYS A 10 -15.42 5.47 7.48
C LYS A 10 -16.00 4.06 7.59
N PRO A 11 -17.30 3.85 7.29
CA PRO A 11 -17.83 2.50 7.19
C PRO A 11 -16.93 1.74 6.21
N ILE A 12 -16.49 0.55 6.62
CA ILE A 12 -15.81 -0.38 5.72
C ILE A 12 -16.83 -0.64 4.61
N PRO A 13 -16.53 -0.30 3.35
CA PRO A 13 -17.45 -0.58 2.25
C PRO A 13 -17.77 -2.07 2.32
N ASN A 14 -19.04 -2.42 2.19
CA ASN A 14 -19.46 -3.81 2.20
C ASN A 14 -18.96 -4.43 0.87
N LEU A 15 -17.71 -4.86 0.89
CA LEU A 15 -16.96 -5.42 -0.23
C LEU A 15 -17.74 -6.46 -1.02
N ASN A 16 -18.60 -7.23 -0.32
CA ASN A 16 -19.37 -8.27 -0.94
C ASN A 16 -20.49 -7.73 -1.83
N GLU A 17 -21.15 -6.63 -1.45
CA GLU A 17 -22.24 -6.07 -2.25
C GLU A 17 -21.72 -5.29 -3.45
N GLU A 18 -20.67 -4.47 -3.30
CA GLU A 18 -20.08 -3.76 -4.44
C GLU A 18 -19.39 -4.73 -5.41
N PHE A 19 -18.70 -5.76 -4.92
CA PHE A 19 -18.05 -6.77 -5.78
C PHE A 19 -19.07 -7.69 -6.48
N LEU A 20 -20.18 -8.05 -5.83
CA LEU A 20 -21.25 -8.85 -6.43
C LEU A 20 -22.02 -8.06 -7.49
N ASN A 21 -22.24 -6.77 -7.27
CA ASN A 21 -22.87 -5.88 -8.26
C ASN A 21 -21.95 -5.62 -9.45
N LEU A 22 -20.63 -5.67 -9.31
CA LEU A 22 -19.65 -5.53 -10.40
C LEU A 22 -19.54 -6.78 -11.29
N LYS A 23 -20.01 -7.94 -10.83
CA LYS A 23 -19.86 -9.23 -11.55
C LYS A 23 -20.76 -9.36 -12.78
N GLY A 24 -21.70 -8.47 -12.99
CA GLY A 24 -22.73 -8.64 -14.00
C GLY A 24 -22.58 -7.84 -15.28
N GLU A 25 -22.07 -6.60 -15.29
CA GLU A 25 -22.34 -5.69 -16.43
C GLU A 25 -21.26 -4.65 -16.76
N LEU A 26 -20.12 -4.59 -16.09
CA LEU A 26 -19.12 -3.57 -16.40
C LEU A 26 -18.11 -4.06 -17.45
N PRO A 27 -17.83 -3.26 -18.51
CA PRO A 27 -16.75 -3.56 -19.42
C PRO A 27 -15.43 -3.67 -18.61
N ASP A 28 -14.59 -4.64 -18.94
CA ASP A 28 -13.36 -5.03 -18.24
C ASP A 28 -12.50 -3.83 -17.80
N ARG A 29 -12.46 -2.77 -18.62
CA ARG A 29 -11.73 -1.55 -18.31
C ARG A 29 -12.31 -0.77 -17.12
N GLN A 30 -13.63 -0.67 -16.99
CA GLN A 30 -14.27 0.05 -15.88
C GLN A 30 -14.14 -0.73 -14.57
N ALA A 31 -14.23 -2.04 -14.62
CA ALA A 31 -13.98 -2.91 -13.47
C ALA A 31 -12.54 -2.73 -12.93
N LYS A 32 -11.54 -2.70 -13.81
CA LYS A 32 -10.14 -2.44 -13.44
C LYS A 32 -9.94 -1.06 -12.81
N ILE A 33 -10.58 -0.02 -13.34
CA ILE A 33 -10.50 1.34 -12.78
C ILE A 33 -11.12 1.39 -11.38
N THR A 34 -12.28 0.76 -11.20
CA THR A 34 -12.98 0.73 -9.91
C THR A 34 -12.17 -0.04 -8.87
N LEU A 35 -11.60 -1.18 -9.26
CA LEU A 35 -10.70 -1.95 -8.41
C LEU A 35 -9.48 -1.14 -8.00
N ALA A 36 -8.82 -0.46 -8.93
CA ALA A 36 -7.66 0.37 -8.64
C ALA A 36 -7.99 1.53 -7.68
N LYS A 37 -9.14 2.19 -7.85
CA LYS A 37 -9.63 3.22 -6.92
C LYS A 37 -9.88 2.66 -5.52
N PHE A 38 -10.51 1.49 -5.45
CA PHE A 38 -10.76 0.80 -4.18
C PHE A 38 -9.44 0.46 -3.47
N MET A 39 -8.50 -0.16 -4.17
CA MET A 39 -7.18 -0.51 -3.62
C MET A 39 -6.42 0.73 -3.12
N ARG A 40 -6.47 1.83 -3.85
CA ARG A 40 -5.83 3.10 -3.46
C ARG A 40 -6.50 3.76 -2.24
N SER A 41 -7.79 3.57 -2.03
CA SER A 41 -8.50 4.08 -0.85
C SER A 41 -8.29 3.22 0.39
N ASN A 42 -8.01 1.92 0.22
CA ASN A 42 -7.85 0.94 1.31
C ASN A 42 -6.42 0.36 1.33
N LEU A 43 -5.43 1.22 1.59
CA LEU A 43 -4.01 0.86 1.50
C LEU A 43 -3.60 -0.27 2.46
N GLY A 44 -4.17 -0.33 3.67
CA GLY A 44 -3.91 -1.41 4.62
C GLY A 44 -4.35 -2.77 4.09
N PHE A 45 -5.58 -2.85 3.58
CA PHE A 45 -6.11 -4.05 2.94
C PHE A 45 -5.31 -4.43 1.69
N THR A 46 -4.96 -3.44 0.87
CA THR A 46 -4.16 -3.66 -0.34
C THR A 46 -2.79 -4.23 -0.02
N THR A 47 -2.12 -3.72 1.03
CA THR A 47 -0.83 -4.25 1.48
C THR A 47 -0.97 -5.68 1.97
N GLU A 48 -1.99 -5.99 2.76
CA GLU A 48 -2.25 -7.35 3.24
C GLU A 48 -2.52 -8.31 2.08
N LEU A 49 -3.31 -7.89 1.10
CA LEU A 49 -3.63 -8.69 -0.08
C LEU A 49 -2.40 -8.96 -0.97
N LEU A 50 -1.55 -7.94 -1.16
CA LEU A 50 -0.42 -8.01 -2.10
C LEU A 50 0.84 -8.61 -1.49
N SER A 51 1.04 -8.52 -0.20
CA SER A 51 2.27 -8.95 0.47
C SER A 51 2.04 -9.88 1.66
N GLY A 52 0.79 -10.19 2.01
CA GLY A 52 0.46 -10.96 3.22
C GLY A 52 0.77 -10.24 4.54
N ILE A 53 1.20 -8.97 4.48
CA ILE A 53 1.67 -8.22 5.64
C ILE A 53 0.55 -7.34 6.18
N LYS A 54 0.17 -7.57 7.44
CA LYS A 54 -0.80 -6.76 8.15
C LYS A 54 -0.12 -5.54 8.79
N LEU A 55 -0.52 -4.35 8.37
CA LEU A 55 -0.02 -3.10 8.92
C LEU A 55 -0.67 -2.77 10.27
N ALA A 56 0.11 -2.17 11.17
CA ALA A 56 -0.44 -1.55 12.37
C ALA A 56 -1.19 -0.26 12.01
N LEU A 57 -2.19 0.11 12.80
CA LEU A 57 -3.05 1.27 12.52
C LEU A 57 -2.25 2.57 12.26
N TYR A 58 -1.22 2.83 13.05
CA TYR A 58 -0.38 4.03 12.87
C TYR A 58 0.41 4.00 11.55
N GLN A 59 0.82 2.81 11.09
CA GLN A 59 1.51 2.60 9.81
C GLN A 59 0.55 2.86 8.65
N GLU A 60 -0.69 2.39 8.76
CA GLU A 60 -1.72 2.61 7.76
C GLU A 60 -2.07 4.10 7.62
N VAL A 61 -2.23 4.81 8.74
CA VAL A 61 -2.47 6.26 8.75
C VAL A 61 -1.30 7.02 8.09
N THR A 62 -0.07 6.62 8.40
CA THR A 62 1.13 7.23 7.81
C THR A 62 1.21 6.97 6.30
N LEU A 63 0.91 5.75 5.89
CA LEU A 63 0.90 5.39 4.47
C LEU A 63 -0.15 6.21 3.70
N LYS A 64 -1.34 6.39 4.26
CA LYS A 64 -2.37 7.28 3.69
C LYS A 64 -1.90 8.75 3.61
N ALA A 65 -1.17 9.22 4.60
CA ALA A 65 -0.59 10.56 4.57
C ALA A 65 0.43 10.72 3.43
N PHE A 66 1.28 9.72 3.20
CA PHE A 66 2.25 9.72 2.10
C PHE A 66 1.59 9.79 0.73
N PHE A 67 0.49 9.09 0.52
CA PHE A 67 -0.24 9.12 -0.75
C PHE A 67 -1.06 10.39 -0.98
N ASN A 68 -1.44 11.09 0.09
CA ASN A 68 -2.31 12.27 -0.01
C ASN A 68 -1.55 13.60 0.06
N ARG A 69 -0.24 13.59 0.32
CA ARG A 69 0.55 14.80 0.51
C ARG A 69 1.83 14.75 -0.32
N ASN A 70 2.16 15.87 -0.94
CA ASN A 70 3.40 16.01 -1.72
C ASN A 70 4.66 15.97 -0.85
N PHE A 71 4.54 16.45 0.39
CA PHE A 71 5.63 16.46 1.36
C PHE A 71 5.14 15.87 2.67
N SER A 72 5.88 14.93 3.20
CA SER A 72 5.59 14.29 4.48
C SER A 72 6.87 14.10 5.28
N MET A 73 6.83 14.47 6.55
CA MET A 73 7.92 14.25 7.49
C MET A 73 7.46 13.29 8.57
N CYS A 74 8.20 12.21 8.77
CA CYS A 74 7.88 11.16 9.72
C CYS A 74 8.95 11.10 10.80
N VAL A 75 8.58 11.46 12.03
CA VAL A 75 9.46 11.39 13.22
C VAL A 75 8.96 10.29 14.14
N TRP A 76 9.62 9.14 14.10
CA TRP A 76 9.28 7.99 14.91
C TRP A 76 10.47 7.50 15.72
N GLY A 77 10.21 6.85 16.85
CA GLY A 77 11.23 6.21 17.63
C GLY A 77 11.97 5.08 16.88
N ARG A 78 13.05 4.61 17.45
CA ARG A 78 13.78 3.46 16.94
C ARG A 78 12.90 2.20 17.06
N GLY A 79 12.89 1.35 16.06
CA GLY A 79 12.07 0.12 16.08
C GLY A 79 10.62 0.25 15.57
N CYS A 80 10.12 1.47 15.32
CA CYS A 80 8.74 1.67 14.84
C CYS A 80 8.48 1.33 13.36
N GLY A 81 9.44 0.72 12.67
CA GLY A 81 9.26 0.27 11.29
C GLY A 81 9.29 1.37 10.22
N LYS A 82 10.00 2.50 10.46
CA LYS A 82 10.13 3.60 9.48
C LYS A 82 10.59 3.13 8.10
N SER A 83 11.68 2.38 8.06
CA SER A 83 12.26 1.88 6.80
C SER A 83 11.38 0.85 6.14
N PHE A 84 10.63 0.09 6.92
CA PHE A 84 9.68 -0.88 6.43
C PHE A 84 8.48 -0.18 5.75
N ILE A 85 7.86 0.82 6.39
CA ILE A 85 6.74 1.54 5.79
C ILE A 85 7.16 2.36 4.56
N ALA A 86 8.41 2.84 4.51
CA ALA A 86 8.97 3.46 3.31
C ALA A 86 9.09 2.45 2.16
N ALA A 87 9.52 1.22 2.44
CA ALA A 87 9.56 0.15 1.44
C ALA A 87 8.16 -0.24 0.95
N VAL A 88 7.17 -0.36 1.84
CA VAL A 88 5.77 -0.60 1.49
C VAL A 88 5.22 0.53 0.61
N TYR A 89 5.53 1.79 0.93
CA TYR A 89 5.13 2.94 0.10
C TYR A 89 5.74 2.85 -1.31
N CYS A 90 7.04 2.57 -1.42
CA CYS A 90 7.70 2.40 -2.72
C CYS A 90 7.07 1.26 -3.53
N PHE A 91 6.77 0.15 -2.90
CA PHE A 91 6.11 -1.00 -3.54
C PHE A 91 4.74 -0.64 -4.10
N LEU A 92 3.87 -0.04 -3.28
CA LEU A 92 2.53 0.36 -3.71
C LEU A 92 2.58 1.47 -4.77
N GLN A 93 3.51 2.40 -4.67
CA GLN A 93 3.68 3.47 -5.66
C GLN A 93 4.04 2.89 -7.03
N CYS A 94 4.92 1.90 -7.10
CA CYS A 94 5.25 1.22 -8.35
C CYS A 94 4.06 0.47 -8.97
N ILE A 95 3.16 -0.06 -8.15
CA ILE A 95 1.96 -0.75 -8.62
C ILE A 95 0.91 0.24 -9.13
N PHE A 96 0.67 1.33 -8.39
CA PHE A 96 -0.38 2.29 -8.75
C PHE A 96 0.03 3.25 -9.87
N GLU A 97 1.32 3.54 -10.01
CA GLU A 97 1.86 4.46 -11.02
C GLU A 97 2.98 3.78 -11.81
N PRO A 98 2.66 3.04 -12.86
CA PRO A 98 3.65 2.41 -13.72
C PRO A 98 4.65 3.44 -14.29
N ARG A 99 5.93 3.09 -14.37
CA ARG A 99 7.04 3.93 -14.82
C ARG A 99 7.45 5.04 -13.84
N THR A 100 6.98 5.02 -12.59
CA THR A 100 7.46 5.95 -11.56
C THR A 100 8.92 5.67 -11.24
N LYS A 101 9.71 6.74 -11.14
CA LYS A 101 11.10 6.67 -10.70
C LYS A 101 11.17 7.10 -9.24
N ILE A 102 11.69 6.23 -8.38
CA ILE A 102 11.81 6.48 -6.95
C ILE A 102 13.28 6.62 -6.59
N LEU A 103 13.64 7.74 -5.97
CA LEU A 103 14.98 7.98 -5.44
C LEU A 103 14.97 7.78 -3.93
N ILE A 104 15.79 6.86 -3.45
CA ILE A 104 16.01 6.62 -2.01
C ILE A 104 17.37 7.22 -1.64
N ALA A 105 17.35 8.27 -0.85
CA ALA A 105 18.56 8.93 -0.36
C ALA A 105 18.71 8.71 1.16
N GLY A 106 19.92 8.53 1.60
CA GLY A 106 20.26 8.37 3.02
C GLY A 106 21.66 8.92 3.33
N PRO A 107 22.00 9.11 4.59
CA PRO A 107 23.32 9.63 4.99
C PRO A 107 24.47 8.69 4.60
N THR A 108 24.18 7.39 4.46
CA THR A 108 25.12 6.39 3.98
C THR A 108 24.43 5.45 3.00
N PHE A 109 25.19 4.88 2.06
CA PHE A 109 24.69 3.87 1.12
C PHE A 109 24.06 2.66 1.86
N ARG A 110 24.65 2.28 2.99
CA ARG A 110 24.14 1.18 3.81
C ARG A 110 22.70 1.44 4.31
N THR A 111 22.40 2.69 4.68
CA THR A 111 21.07 3.07 5.17
C THR A 111 20.04 3.05 4.04
N ALA A 112 20.38 3.56 2.87
CA ALA A 112 19.53 3.51 1.69
C ALA A 112 19.27 2.06 1.23
N ARG A 113 20.31 1.22 1.22
CA ARG A 113 20.22 -0.19 0.87
C ARG A 113 19.30 -0.97 1.82
N PHE A 114 19.19 -0.58 3.09
CA PHE A 114 18.29 -1.24 4.05
C PHE A 114 16.82 -1.14 3.63
N ILE A 115 16.38 0.00 3.09
CA ILE A 115 15.03 0.17 2.56
C ILE A 115 14.84 -0.72 1.33
N PHE A 116 15.83 -0.78 0.46
CA PHE A 116 15.81 -1.61 -0.74
C PHE A 116 15.72 -3.10 -0.41
N ASN A 117 16.49 -3.59 0.55
CA ASN A 117 16.41 -4.99 1.01
C ASN A 117 15.02 -5.35 1.59
N ASN A 118 14.35 -4.40 2.26
CA ASN A 118 12.98 -4.62 2.70
C ASN A 118 12.00 -4.67 1.53
N LEU A 119 12.22 -3.87 0.48
CA LEU A 119 11.43 -3.91 -0.74
C LEU A 119 11.59 -5.25 -1.46
N GLU A 120 12.82 -5.76 -1.59
CA GLU A 120 13.09 -7.07 -2.18
C GLU A 120 12.32 -8.18 -1.46
N LYS A 121 12.35 -8.20 -0.13
CA LYS A 121 11.60 -9.19 0.66
C LYS A 121 10.09 -9.12 0.44
N ILE A 122 9.53 -7.92 0.24
CA ILE A 122 8.10 -7.76 -0.07
C ILE A 122 7.80 -8.32 -1.46
N VAL A 123 8.62 -8.02 -2.45
CA VAL A 123 8.45 -8.49 -3.84
C VAL A 123 8.64 -10.00 -3.96
N GLU A 124 9.54 -10.57 -3.18
CA GLU A 124 9.80 -12.02 -3.15
C GLU A 124 8.74 -12.82 -2.37
N SER A 125 7.79 -12.16 -1.71
CA SER A 125 6.70 -12.86 -1.02
C SER A 125 5.87 -13.66 -2.02
N LYS A 126 5.36 -14.83 -1.58
CA LYS A 126 4.57 -15.73 -2.45
C LYS A 126 3.33 -15.02 -2.99
N GLU A 127 2.70 -14.19 -2.17
CA GLU A 127 1.52 -13.43 -2.52
C GLU A 127 1.80 -12.42 -3.64
N ALA A 128 2.91 -11.69 -3.56
CA ALA A 128 3.32 -10.75 -4.60
C ALA A 128 3.65 -11.48 -5.92
N GLN A 129 4.30 -12.63 -5.86
CA GLN A 129 4.60 -13.44 -7.04
C GLN A 129 3.34 -14.02 -7.71
N MET A 130 2.37 -14.49 -6.91
CA MET A 130 1.10 -14.99 -7.45
C MET A 130 0.33 -13.90 -8.20
N LEU A 131 0.36 -12.66 -7.69
CA LEU A 131 -0.29 -11.53 -8.34
C LEU A 131 0.46 -11.07 -9.59
N ALA A 132 1.78 -10.99 -9.56
CA ALA A 132 2.58 -10.72 -10.74
C ALA A 132 2.25 -11.71 -11.87
N HIS A 133 2.12 -12.98 -11.53
CA HIS A 133 1.73 -14.04 -12.49
C HIS A 133 0.28 -13.84 -13.00
N ALA A 134 -0.65 -13.44 -12.15
CA ALA A 134 -2.05 -13.20 -12.52
C ALA A 134 -2.23 -11.96 -13.42
N PHE A 135 -1.36 -10.94 -13.28
CA PHE A 135 -1.38 -9.74 -14.12
C PHE A 135 -0.47 -9.81 -15.36
N GLY A 136 0.19 -10.95 -15.59
CA GLY A 136 1.00 -11.18 -16.79
C GLY A 136 2.30 -10.38 -16.81
N ALA A 137 2.81 -10.08 -15.65
CA ALA A 137 4.11 -9.41 -15.51
C ALA A 137 5.25 -10.41 -15.27
#